data_04e938366ed73cf6e8366ffe1f11bcba
#
_entry.id   04e938366ed73cf6e8366ffe1f11bcba
#
_cell.length_a   1.000
_cell.length_b   1.000
_cell.length_c   1.000
_cell.angle_alpha   90.00
_cell.angle_beta   90.00
_cell.angle_gamma   90.00
#
_symmetry.space_group_name_H-M   'P 1'
#
loop_
_entity.id
_entity.type
_entity.pdbx_description
1 polymer ?
#
loop_
_entity_poly.entity_id
_entity_poly.type
_entity_poly.pdbx_seq_one_letter_code
_entity_poly.pdbx_strand_id
1 'polypeptide(L)'
;MEERGKKIIEVCLKMNSRNPIDIFNDIAQKDFVRIHGPEHHILDGVSLLTAFYNAGGNIDLEKSLNELMKRGLQMPGATCGMWGVCGAVSSMGAALSIIDETGPLSLDDSWGKHMEFTSKALWSLSEVGGPRCCKRDAFLSFQKAIEHINKNYDVKLENSRIECCFSEKNEQCIKEKCPFYKKRKKKVAFICVHNSCRSQIAEALGKHLATDVFESYSAGTETKPKINQDAVRIMKELYGIDMEETQHSKLITDIPNPDVAISMGCNVVCPFIGRAFDDNWGLEDPTGKTDEEFKIIIKEIENQILQLRNKLI
;
A
#
# COMPACT_ATOMS: atom_id res chain seq x y z
N MET A 1 -2.46 19.86 19.28
CA MET A 1 -2.44 20.25 17.86
C MET A 1 -1.14 20.96 17.51
N GLU A 2 -0.83 22.04 18.18
CA GLU A 2 0.37 22.86 17.90
C GLU A 2 1.69 22.05 17.93
N GLU A 3 1.90 21.22 18.95
CA GLU A 3 3.09 20.37 19.03
C GLU A 3 3.21 19.39 17.84
N ARG A 4 2.10 18.80 17.40
CA ARG A 4 2.08 17.94 16.20
C ARG A 4 2.40 18.74 14.95
N GLY A 5 1.85 19.96 14.82
CA GLY A 5 2.15 20.85 13.71
C GLY A 5 3.65 21.20 13.62
N LYS A 6 4.28 21.50 14.76
CA LYS A 6 5.74 21.76 14.83
C LYS A 6 6.55 20.55 14.35
N LYS A 7 6.22 19.34 14.83
CA LYS A 7 6.89 18.10 14.39
C LYS A 7 6.72 17.84 12.88
N ILE A 8 5.53 18.13 12.34
CA ILE A 8 5.28 18.02 10.90
C ILE A 8 6.21 18.97 10.11
N ILE A 9 6.30 20.24 10.52
CA ILE A 9 7.16 21.23 9.87
C ILE A 9 8.64 20.85 9.96
N GLU A 10 9.11 20.39 11.13
CA GLU A 10 10.49 19.93 11.31
C GLU A 10 10.88 18.79 10.34
N VAL A 11 9.94 17.91 10.02
CA VAL A 11 10.16 16.84 9.03
C VAL A 11 10.14 17.42 7.62
N CYS A 12 9.16 18.27 7.28
CA CYS A 12 9.05 18.92 5.97
C CYS A 12 10.34 19.67 5.57
N LEU A 13 10.93 20.42 6.50
CA LEU A 13 12.16 21.19 6.25
C LEU A 13 13.38 20.33 5.89
N LYS A 14 13.31 19.01 6.11
CA LYS A 14 14.39 18.05 5.81
C LYS A 14 14.13 17.23 4.54
N MET A 15 12.97 17.42 3.92
CA MET A 15 12.56 16.64 2.76
C MET A 15 12.87 17.35 1.45
N ASN A 16 13.26 16.58 0.43
CA ASN A 16 13.66 17.12 -0.90
C ASN A 16 12.77 16.57 -2.02
N SER A 17 11.75 15.78 -1.72
CA SER A 17 10.84 15.25 -2.74
C SER A 17 10.06 16.38 -3.42
N ARG A 18 9.86 16.25 -4.74
CA ARG A 18 8.99 17.11 -5.55
C ARG A 18 7.57 16.53 -5.68
N ASN A 19 7.35 15.36 -5.07
CA ASN A 19 6.05 14.70 -5.02
C ASN A 19 5.40 14.97 -3.65
N PRO A 20 4.32 15.75 -3.56
CA PRO A 20 3.68 16.05 -2.30
C PRO A 20 3.05 14.82 -1.64
N ILE A 21 2.72 13.78 -2.42
CA ILE A 21 2.14 12.53 -1.92
C ILE A 21 3.20 11.72 -1.16
N ASP A 22 4.45 11.70 -1.62
CA ASP A 22 5.53 11.01 -0.94
C ASP A 22 5.85 11.70 0.40
N ILE A 23 5.90 13.03 0.41
CA ILE A 23 6.07 13.84 1.63
C ILE A 23 4.96 13.52 2.63
N PHE A 24 3.71 13.58 2.15
CA PHE A 24 2.54 13.26 2.98
C PHE A 24 2.61 11.84 3.54
N ASN A 25 2.91 10.83 2.72
CA ASN A 25 2.96 9.44 3.14
C ASN A 25 4.04 9.18 4.21
N ASP A 26 5.21 9.77 4.04
CA ASP A 26 6.31 9.67 5.01
C ASP A 26 5.92 10.23 6.38
N ILE A 27 5.28 11.39 6.39
CA ILE A 27 4.88 12.05 7.64
C ILE A 27 3.63 11.39 8.23
N ALA A 28 2.66 11.02 7.40
CA ALA A 28 1.40 10.42 7.85
C ALA A 28 1.56 9.02 8.49
N GLN A 29 2.72 8.37 8.33
CA GLN A 29 3.07 7.11 8.98
C GLN A 29 3.71 7.30 10.36
N LYS A 30 4.11 8.53 10.74
CA LYS A 30 4.73 8.81 12.04
C LYS A 30 3.69 8.67 13.17
N ASP A 31 4.13 8.31 14.33
CA ASP A 31 3.32 8.07 15.54
C ASP A 31 2.56 9.31 16.03
N PHE A 32 3.07 10.50 15.74
CA PHE A 32 2.43 11.76 16.08
C PHE A 32 1.31 12.18 15.09
N VAL A 33 1.03 11.40 14.03
CA VAL A 33 -0.07 11.65 13.08
C VAL A 33 -1.12 10.55 13.20
N ARG A 34 -2.33 10.92 13.58
CA ARG A 34 -3.45 9.98 13.70
C ARG A 34 -3.97 9.54 12.33
N ILE A 35 -4.69 8.42 12.29
CA ILE A 35 -5.40 8.00 11.06
C ILE A 35 -6.40 9.08 10.64
N HIS A 36 -7.16 9.61 11.59
CA HIS A 36 -8.07 10.74 11.40
C HIS A 36 -7.81 11.79 12.47
N GLY A 37 -7.62 13.03 12.06
CA GLY A 37 -7.37 14.10 13.01
C GLY A 37 -7.21 15.47 12.34
N PRO A 38 -7.41 16.56 13.09
CA PRO A 38 -7.27 17.90 12.57
C PRO A 38 -5.83 18.28 12.18
N GLU A 39 -4.81 17.51 12.61
CA GLU A 39 -3.42 17.69 12.13
C GLU A 39 -3.30 17.56 10.62
N HIS A 40 -4.24 16.86 9.95
CA HIS A 40 -4.31 16.80 8.49
C HIS A 40 -4.61 18.17 7.86
N HIS A 41 -5.27 19.07 8.58
CA HIS A 41 -5.48 20.45 8.11
C HIS A 41 -4.18 21.24 7.99
N ILE A 42 -3.09 20.76 8.59
CA ILE A 42 -1.73 21.29 8.47
C ILE A 42 -0.94 20.44 7.49
N LEU A 43 -0.88 19.12 7.74
CA LEU A 43 -0.04 18.18 7.02
C LEU A 43 -0.23 18.25 5.49
N ASP A 44 -1.49 18.33 5.05
CA ASP A 44 -1.81 18.25 3.63
C ASP A 44 -1.21 19.45 2.87
N GLY A 45 -1.45 20.67 3.36
CA GLY A 45 -0.94 21.88 2.73
C GLY A 45 0.57 22.08 2.89
N VAL A 46 1.16 21.71 4.04
CA VAL A 46 2.63 21.86 4.19
C VAL A 46 3.36 20.85 3.29
N SER A 47 2.79 19.67 3.03
CA SER A 47 3.35 18.73 2.06
C SER A 47 3.35 19.31 0.65
N LEU A 48 2.27 20.01 0.27
CA LEU A 48 2.18 20.68 -1.03
C LEU A 48 3.19 21.82 -1.16
N LEU A 49 3.28 22.70 -0.14
CA LEU A 49 4.23 23.81 -0.13
C LEU A 49 5.69 23.34 -0.19
N THR A 50 6.02 22.27 0.54
CA THR A 50 7.36 21.67 0.51
C THR A 50 7.71 21.14 -0.88
N ALA A 51 6.80 20.40 -1.50
CA ALA A 51 7.00 19.89 -2.86
C ALA A 51 7.11 21.01 -3.88
N PHE A 52 6.30 22.07 -3.75
CA PHE A 52 6.34 23.26 -4.60
C PHE A 52 7.69 23.97 -4.53
N TYR A 53 8.20 24.21 -3.32
CA TYR A 53 9.53 24.79 -3.10
C TYR A 53 10.64 23.91 -3.70
N ASN A 54 10.60 22.61 -3.45
CA ASN A 54 11.59 21.66 -3.94
C ASN A 54 11.59 21.55 -5.50
N ALA A 55 10.47 21.83 -6.13
CA ALA A 55 10.32 21.87 -7.58
C ALA A 55 10.76 23.21 -8.19
N GLY A 56 11.31 24.14 -7.40
CA GLY A 56 11.80 25.45 -7.83
C GLY A 56 10.80 26.59 -7.65
N GLY A 57 9.70 26.36 -6.93
CA GLY A 57 8.70 27.39 -6.63
C GLY A 57 9.28 28.50 -5.76
N ASN A 58 8.95 29.75 -6.10
CA ASN A 58 9.47 30.94 -5.41
C ASN A 58 8.63 31.27 -4.16
N ILE A 59 8.94 30.61 -3.04
CA ILE A 59 8.37 30.92 -1.73
C ILE A 59 9.45 30.87 -0.64
N ASP A 60 9.28 31.59 0.44
CA ASP A 60 10.01 31.36 1.69
C ASP A 60 9.38 30.15 2.39
N LEU A 61 10.05 29.00 2.30
CA LEU A 61 9.49 27.74 2.77
C LEU A 61 9.13 27.79 4.26
N GLU A 62 10.07 28.19 5.13
CA GLU A 62 9.86 28.18 6.57
C GLU A 62 8.71 29.11 6.99
N LYS A 63 8.67 30.32 6.44
CA LYS A 63 7.60 31.29 6.64
C LYS A 63 6.25 30.73 6.17
N SER A 64 6.21 30.11 4.99
CA SER A 64 5.00 29.54 4.39
C SER A 64 4.45 28.36 5.19
N LEU A 65 5.31 27.47 5.67
CA LEU A 65 4.91 26.34 6.50
C LEU A 65 4.33 26.81 7.85
N ASN A 66 4.97 27.79 8.49
CA ASN A 66 4.48 28.37 9.75
C ASN A 66 3.14 29.10 9.55
N GLU A 67 2.97 29.82 8.44
CA GLU A 67 1.70 30.47 8.11
C GLU A 67 0.58 29.46 7.87
N LEU A 68 0.86 28.38 7.14
CA LEU A 68 -0.12 27.31 6.95
C LEU A 68 -0.51 26.65 8.27
N MET A 69 0.47 26.42 9.16
CA MET A 69 0.19 25.87 10.48
C MET A 69 -0.77 26.76 11.26
N LYS A 70 -0.58 28.10 11.25
CA LYS A 70 -1.50 29.04 11.91
C LYS A 70 -2.92 28.92 11.37
N ARG A 71 -3.08 28.86 10.04
CA ARG A 71 -4.40 28.70 9.40
C ARG A 71 -5.03 27.35 9.73
N GLY A 72 -4.26 26.25 9.66
CA GLY A 72 -4.73 24.91 9.98
C GLY A 72 -5.15 24.74 11.46
N LEU A 73 -4.51 25.48 12.39
CA LEU A 73 -4.90 25.47 13.81
C LEU A 73 -6.24 26.14 14.07
N GLN A 74 -6.69 27.06 13.20
CA GLN A 74 -7.98 27.73 13.32
C GLN A 74 -9.15 26.86 12.83
N MET A 75 -8.87 25.81 12.05
CA MET A 75 -9.91 24.94 11.51
C MET A 75 -10.27 23.84 12.51
N PRO A 76 -11.53 23.77 12.97
CA PRO A 76 -11.96 22.73 13.89
C PRO A 76 -11.96 21.35 13.21
N GLY A 77 -11.86 20.30 14.02
CA GLY A 77 -12.00 18.93 13.53
C GLY A 77 -13.43 18.64 13.08
N ALA A 78 -13.59 17.60 12.21
CA ALA A 78 -14.88 17.11 11.72
C ALA A 78 -15.68 18.07 10.81
N THR A 79 -15.06 19.10 10.27
CA THR A 79 -15.71 20.06 9.34
C THR A 79 -16.31 19.36 8.12
N CYS A 80 -15.71 18.29 7.64
CA CYS A 80 -16.20 17.50 6.49
C CYS A 80 -17.63 16.97 6.71
N GLY A 81 -17.95 16.49 7.92
CA GLY A 81 -19.27 15.97 8.25
C GLY A 81 -20.24 17.03 8.81
N MET A 82 -19.72 18.07 9.48
CA MET A 82 -20.57 19.06 10.14
C MET A 82 -20.84 20.29 9.29
N TRP A 83 -19.93 20.67 8.40
CA TRP A 83 -20.02 21.89 7.59
C TRP A 83 -19.93 21.62 6.08
N GLY A 84 -19.77 20.35 5.65
CA GLY A 84 -19.62 19.98 4.24
C GLY A 84 -18.32 20.44 3.60
N VAL A 85 -17.31 20.83 4.41
CA VAL A 85 -16.01 21.31 3.92
C VAL A 85 -14.90 20.44 4.45
N CYS A 86 -14.22 19.73 3.56
CA CYS A 86 -13.10 18.87 3.95
C CYS A 86 -11.85 19.70 4.28
N GLY A 87 -11.23 19.39 5.42
CA GLY A 87 -10.00 20.04 5.85
C GLY A 87 -8.81 19.82 4.92
N ALA A 88 -8.75 18.69 4.22
CA ALA A 88 -7.73 18.45 3.20
C ALA A 88 -7.83 19.48 2.06
N VAL A 89 -9.03 19.68 1.52
CA VAL A 89 -9.28 20.66 0.45
C VAL A 89 -8.98 22.08 0.92
N SER A 90 -9.43 22.44 2.13
CA SER A 90 -9.18 23.77 2.70
C SER A 90 -7.68 24.02 2.95
N SER A 91 -6.93 22.98 3.34
CA SER A 91 -5.48 23.04 3.53
C SER A 91 -4.75 23.28 2.21
N MET A 92 -5.19 22.62 1.12
CA MET A 92 -4.66 22.89 -0.23
C MET A 92 -4.99 24.30 -0.71
N GLY A 93 -6.22 24.77 -0.50
CA GLY A 93 -6.62 26.15 -0.82
C GLY A 93 -5.80 27.16 -0.04
N ALA A 94 -5.53 26.91 1.25
CA ALA A 94 -4.65 27.76 2.06
C ALA A 94 -3.20 27.77 1.53
N ALA A 95 -2.69 26.61 1.05
CA ALA A 95 -1.36 26.54 0.45
C ALA A 95 -1.28 27.37 -0.85
N LEU A 96 -2.25 27.25 -1.75
CA LEU A 96 -2.33 28.08 -2.96
C LEU A 96 -2.43 29.58 -2.62
N SER A 97 -3.25 29.92 -1.62
CA SER A 97 -3.35 31.32 -1.16
C SER A 97 -2.03 31.87 -0.60
N ILE A 98 -1.20 31.02 0.01
CA ILE A 98 0.14 31.43 0.48
C ILE A 98 1.08 31.59 -0.71
N ILE A 99 1.04 30.71 -1.70
CA ILE A 99 1.86 30.81 -2.92
C ILE A 99 1.59 32.11 -3.69
N ASP A 100 0.31 32.45 -3.85
CA ASP A 100 -0.12 33.62 -4.64
C ASP A 100 -0.28 34.90 -3.80
N GLU A 101 0.05 34.84 -2.51
CA GLU A 101 -0.14 35.94 -1.55
C GLU A 101 -1.59 36.49 -1.53
N THR A 102 -2.58 35.63 -1.83
CA THR A 102 -3.99 36.00 -1.93
C THR A 102 -4.61 36.23 -0.55
N GLY A 103 -5.34 37.33 -0.42
CA GLY A 103 -6.13 37.65 0.77
C GLY A 103 -7.60 37.93 0.42
N PRO A 104 -8.44 38.20 1.44
CA PRO A 104 -9.88 38.46 1.25
C PRO A 104 -10.17 39.72 0.44
N LEU A 105 -9.20 40.61 0.31
CA LEU A 105 -9.31 41.87 -0.44
C LEU A 105 -8.53 41.86 -1.76
N SER A 106 -8.02 40.72 -2.21
CA SER A 106 -7.34 40.60 -3.49
C SER A 106 -8.30 40.92 -4.63
N LEU A 107 -7.86 41.76 -5.56
CA LEU A 107 -8.64 42.23 -6.71
C LEU A 107 -8.26 41.52 -8.03
N ASP A 108 -7.21 40.72 -7.97
CA ASP A 108 -6.76 39.90 -9.10
C ASP A 108 -7.55 38.58 -9.22
N ASP A 109 -7.27 37.80 -10.26
CA ASP A 109 -7.95 36.54 -10.53
C ASP A 109 -7.66 35.43 -9.50
N SER A 110 -6.65 35.60 -8.64
CA SER A 110 -6.18 34.52 -7.74
C SER A 110 -7.29 34.06 -6.78
N TRP A 111 -8.05 35.02 -6.23
CA TRP A 111 -9.17 34.73 -5.32
C TRP A 111 -10.20 33.78 -5.98
N GLY A 112 -10.62 34.10 -7.22
CA GLY A 112 -11.56 33.28 -7.98
C GLY A 112 -10.98 31.90 -8.35
N LYS A 113 -9.72 31.83 -8.74
CA LYS A 113 -9.02 30.60 -9.08
C LYS A 113 -8.90 29.64 -7.89
N HIS A 114 -8.67 30.16 -6.69
CA HIS A 114 -8.64 29.33 -5.48
C HIS A 114 -10.02 28.76 -5.13
N MET A 115 -11.09 29.54 -5.28
CA MET A 115 -12.47 29.06 -5.10
C MET A 115 -12.83 28.01 -6.14
N GLU A 116 -12.43 28.19 -7.39
CA GLU A 116 -12.60 27.21 -8.47
C GLU A 116 -11.86 25.91 -8.13
N PHE A 117 -10.60 26.00 -7.70
CA PHE A 117 -9.81 24.84 -7.29
C PHE A 117 -10.50 24.07 -6.15
N THR A 118 -10.85 24.74 -5.05
CA THR A 118 -11.45 24.10 -3.89
C THR A 118 -12.81 23.50 -4.22
N SER A 119 -13.63 24.12 -5.07
CA SER A 119 -14.91 23.56 -5.53
C SER A 119 -14.74 22.26 -6.31
N LYS A 120 -13.79 22.23 -7.25
CA LYS A 120 -13.45 21.02 -8.03
C LYS A 120 -12.88 19.90 -7.16
N ALA A 121 -12.05 20.24 -6.19
CA ALA A 121 -11.51 19.28 -5.23
C ALA A 121 -12.62 18.70 -4.35
N LEU A 122 -13.51 19.53 -3.79
CA LEU A 122 -14.68 19.06 -3.02
C LEU A 122 -15.61 18.19 -3.85
N TRP A 123 -15.83 18.54 -5.12
CA TRP A 123 -16.60 17.70 -6.04
C TRP A 123 -16.03 16.30 -6.16
N SER A 124 -14.71 16.16 -6.37
CA SER A 124 -14.08 14.84 -6.49
C SER A 124 -14.17 14.01 -5.19
N LEU A 125 -14.20 14.64 -4.02
CA LEU A 125 -14.46 13.95 -2.77
C LEU A 125 -15.91 13.45 -2.69
N SER A 126 -16.87 14.25 -3.17
CA SER A 126 -18.30 13.92 -3.13
C SER A 126 -18.65 12.71 -3.96
N GLU A 127 -17.95 12.48 -5.07
CA GLU A 127 -18.14 11.31 -5.94
C GLU A 127 -17.80 9.99 -5.25
N VAL A 128 -16.79 10.00 -4.34
CA VAL A 128 -16.42 8.80 -3.56
C VAL A 128 -17.30 8.67 -2.31
N GLY A 129 -17.68 9.76 -1.71
CA GLY A 129 -18.56 9.82 -0.55
C GLY A 129 -17.92 9.40 0.78
N GLY A 130 -18.77 9.22 1.80
CA GLY A 130 -18.37 8.84 3.15
C GLY A 130 -18.15 7.34 3.37
N PRO A 131 -17.79 6.94 4.60
CA PRO A 131 -17.44 7.79 5.74
C PRO A 131 -16.14 8.58 5.52
N ARG A 132 -15.86 9.57 6.40
CA ARG A 132 -14.63 10.38 6.32
C ARG A 132 -13.38 9.50 6.27
N CYS A 133 -12.42 9.91 5.46
CA CYS A 133 -11.09 9.31 5.48
C CYS A 133 -10.03 10.37 5.17
N CYS A 134 -9.35 10.91 6.19
CA CYS A 134 -8.36 11.98 6.01
C CYS A 134 -7.24 11.62 5.03
N LYS A 135 -6.92 10.31 4.88
CA LYS A 135 -5.92 9.85 3.90
C LYS A 135 -6.47 9.88 2.46
N ARG A 136 -7.65 9.29 2.21
CA ARG A 136 -8.30 9.30 0.90
C ARG A 136 -8.57 10.72 0.43
N ASP A 137 -9.11 11.54 1.33
CA ASP A 137 -9.49 12.90 1.02
C ASP A 137 -8.25 13.76 0.72
N ALA A 138 -7.12 13.54 1.44
CA ALA A 138 -5.83 14.13 1.10
C ALA A 138 -5.34 13.68 -0.28
N PHE A 139 -5.38 12.38 -0.61
CA PHE A 139 -4.92 11.87 -1.92
C PHE A 139 -5.70 12.47 -3.09
N LEU A 140 -7.03 12.54 -2.98
CA LEU A 140 -7.88 13.20 -4.00
C LEU A 140 -7.51 14.67 -4.13
N SER A 141 -7.30 15.37 -3.00
CA SER A 141 -6.92 16.78 -2.98
C SER A 141 -5.54 17.01 -3.59
N PHE A 142 -4.55 16.13 -3.32
CA PHE A 142 -3.23 16.19 -3.94
C PHE A 142 -3.28 16.00 -5.45
N GLN A 143 -4.05 15.04 -5.97
CA GLN A 143 -4.20 14.86 -7.41
C GLN A 143 -4.69 16.14 -8.08
N LYS A 144 -5.70 16.80 -7.49
CA LYS A 144 -6.21 18.09 -8.00
C LYS A 144 -5.20 19.22 -7.85
N ALA A 145 -4.44 19.27 -6.75
CA ALA A 145 -3.43 20.29 -6.53
C ALA A 145 -2.23 20.14 -7.49
N ILE A 146 -1.75 18.92 -7.73
CA ILE A 146 -0.69 18.64 -8.70
C ILE A 146 -1.13 19.05 -10.12
N GLU A 147 -2.35 18.66 -10.52
CA GLU A 147 -2.93 19.04 -11.80
C GLU A 147 -3.00 20.58 -11.95
N HIS A 148 -3.49 21.26 -10.91
CA HIS A 148 -3.64 22.70 -10.88
C HIS A 148 -2.29 23.42 -10.95
N ILE A 149 -1.30 23.02 -10.14
CA ILE A 149 0.03 23.64 -10.12
C ILE A 149 0.75 23.40 -11.44
N ASN A 150 0.78 22.16 -11.92
CA ASN A 150 1.46 21.83 -13.16
C ASN A 150 0.89 22.52 -14.41
N LYS A 151 -0.36 22.98 -14.33
CA LYS A 151 -1.04 23.73 -15.41
C LYS A 151 -0.82 25.23 -15.31
N ASN A 152 -0.83 25.79 -14.11
CA ASN A 152 -0.96 27.24 -13.92
C ASN A 152 0.31 27.94 -13.42
N TYR A 153 1.33 27.16 -12.99
CA TYR A 153 2.61 27.70 -12.47
C TYR A 153 3.77 27.18 -13.30
N ASP A 154 4.86 27.94 -13.31
CA ASP A 154 6.13 27.51 -13.94
C ASP A 154 6.91 26.57 -13.00
N VAL A 155 6.21 25.55 -12.50
CA VAL A 155 6.72 24.52 -11.58
C VAL A 155 6.15 23.18 -12.02
N LYS A 156 6.94 22.12 -11.90
CA LYS A 156 6.50 20.76 -12.21
C LYS A 156 6.62 19.85 -10.97
N LEU A 157 5.49 19.63 -10.33
CA LEU A 157 5.38 18.62 -9.28
C LEU A 157 5.37 17.23 -9.88
N GLU A 158 6.07 16.33 -9.21
CA GLU A 158 6.03 14.91 -9.54
C GLU A 158 4.72 14.29 -9.07
N ASN A 159 4.28 13.25 -9.78
CA ASN A 159 3.08 12.48 -9.45
C ASN A 159 3.40 11.01 -9.57
N SER A 160 2.96 10.22 -8.60
CA SER A 160 3.09 8.77 -8.59
C SER A 160 1.73 8.11 -8.45
N ARG A 161 1.65 6.83 -8.85
CA ARG A 161 0.47 6.02 -8.57
C ARG A 161 0.28 5.91 -7.06
N ILE A 162 -0.90 6.28 -6.60
CA ILE A 162 -1.25 6.25 -5.17
C ILE A 162 -1.78 4.86 -4.81
N GLU A 163 -1.11 4.22 -3.86
CA GLU A 163 -1.58 3.01 -3.20
C GLU A 163 -1.64 3.26 -1.69
N CYS A 164 -2.82 3.12 -1.11
CA CYS A 164 -3.02 3.40 0.32
C CYS A 164 -2.41 2.32 1.21
N CYS A 165 -1.50 2.71 2.10
CA CYS A 165 -0.88 1.83 3.10
C CYS A 165 -1.55 1.92 4.49
N PHE A 166 -2.67 2.66 4.61
CA PHE A 166 -3.33 2.93 5.88
C PHE A 166 -4.62 2.12 6.10
N SER A 167 -5.03 1.30 5.14
CA SER A 167 -6.33 0.61 5.13
C SER A 167 -6.52 -0.34 6.32
N GLU A 168 -5.47 -1.02 6.75
CA GLU A 168 -5.53 -1.97 7.87
C GLU A 168 -5.69 -1.27 9.23
N LYS A 169 -5.18 -0.03 9.35
CA LYS A 169 -5.26 0.79 10.57
C LYS A 169 -6.52 1.67 10.63
N ASN A 170 -7.33 1.66 9.56
CA ASN A 170 -8.51 2.50 9.42
C ASN A 170 -9.79 1.69 9.52
N GLU A 171 -10.44 1.68 10.67
CA GLU A 171 -11.72 1.00 10.91
C GLU A 171 -12.86 1.49 9.99
N GLN A 172 -12.78 2.73 9.49
CA GLN A 172 -13.76 3.31 8.57
C GLN A 172 -13.37 3.12 7.09
N CYS A 173 -12.39 2.25 6.79
CA CYS A 173 -11.95 2.03 5.42
C CYS A 173 -13.07 1.40 4.57
N ILE A 174 -13.39 2.02 3.43
CA ILE A 174 -14.38 1.52 2.47
C ILE A 174 -13.81 0.48 1.49
N LYS A 175 -12.55 0.07 1.70
CA LYS A 175 -11.85 -1.00 0.97
C LYS A 175 -11.97 -0.82 -0.55
N GLU A 176 -12.49 -1.82 -1.28
CA GLU A 176 -12.59 -1.87 -2.75
C GLU A 176 -13.38 -0.70 -3.37
N LYS A 177 -14.20 -0.02 -2.58
CA LYS A 177 -14.89 1.20 -3.02
C LYS A 177 -13.99 2.44 -3.04
N CYS A 178 -12.80 2.36 -2.40
CA CYS A 178 -11.82 3.44 -2.38
C CYS A 178 -10.90 3.35 -3.60
N PRO A 179 -10.72 4.42 -4.40
CA PRO A 179 -9.86 4.40 -5.59
C PRO A 179 -8.37 4.14 -5.28
N PHE A 180 -7.95 4.31 -4.02
CA PHE A 180 -6.58 4.12 -3.59
C PHE A 180 -6.36 2.84 -2.77
N TYR A 181 -7.39 2.00 -2.63
CA TYR A 181 -7.27 0.79 -1.84
C TYR A 181 -6.30 -0.19 -2.49
N LYS A 182 -5.26 -0.54 -1.74
CA LYS A 182 -4.37 -1.63 -2.12
C LYS A 182 -4.95 -2.93 -1.55
N LYS A 183 -5.54 -3.76 -2.42
CA LYS A 183 -5.96 -5.09 -2.03
C LYS A 183 -4.74 -5.86 -1.55
N ARG A 184 -4.69 -6.23 -0.28
CA ARG A 184 -3.61 -7.08 0.26
C ARG A 184 -3.70 -8.44 -0.42
N LYS A 185 -2.59 -8.89 -0.98
CA LYS A 185 -2.50 -10.27 -1.45
C LYS A 185 -2.66 -11.21 -0.27
N LYS A 186 -3.44 -12.26 -0.44
CA LYS A 186 -3.54 -13.32 0.58
C LYS A 186 -2.21 -14.04 0.69
N LYS A 187 -1.82 -14.37 1.92
CA LYS A 187 -0.68 -15.23 2.18
C LYS A 187 -1.14 -16.66 2.11
N VAL A 188 -0.62 -17.43 1.17
CA VAL A 188 -0.92 -18.84 0.97
C VAL A 188 0.28 -19.66 1.41
N ALA A 189 0.08 -20.58 2.34
CA ALA A 189 1.11 -21.51 2.79
C ALA A 189 0.83 -22.94 2.31
N PHE A 190 1.80 -23.52 1.63
CA PHE A 190 1.82 -24.92 1.20
C PHE A 190 2.58 -25.74 2.24
N ILE A 191 1.94 -26.73 2.88
CA ILE A 191 2.47 -27.39 4.05
C ILE A 191 2.58 -28.90 3.81
N CYS A 192 3.76 -29.43 4.08
CA CYS A 192 4.01 -30.87 4.14
C CYS A 192 4.82 -31.21 5.40
N VAL A 193 5.26 -32.46 5.58
CA VAL A 193 6.02 -32.86 6.77
C VAL A 193 7.41 -32.20 6.77
N HIS A 194 8.21 -32.41 5.73
CA HIS A 194 9.64 -32.06 5.74
C HIS A 194 10.01 -30.78 4.99
N ASN A 195 9.05 -30.10 4.37
CA ASN A 195 9.30 -28.91 3.53
C ASN A 195 10.49 -29.05 2.57
N SER A 196 10.58 -30.18 1.88
CA SER A 196 11.74 -30.47 1.01
C SER A 196 11.39 -30.74 -0.46
N CYS A 197 10.14 -31.11 -0.79
CA CYS A 197 9.75 -31.45 -2.16
C CYS A 197 8.44 -30.75 -2.56
N ARG A 198 7.27 -31.38 -2.43
CA ARG A 198 5.97 -30.90 -2.91
C ARG A 198 5.64 -29.46 -2.52
N SER A 199 5.79 -29.13 -1.27
CA SER A 199 5.51 -27.76 -0.78
C SER A 199 6.49 -26.73 -1.35
N GLN A 200 7.74 -27.08 -1.57
CA GLN A 200 8.75 -26.23 -2.22
C GLN A 200 8.41 -25.98 -3.69
N ILE A 201 7.98 -27.02 -4.42
CA ILE A 201 7.51 -26.91 -5.81
C ILE A 201 6.27 -25.98 -5.85
N ALA A 202 5.32 -26.16 -4.92
CA ALA A 202 4.12 -25.34 -4.87
C ALA A 202 4.42 -23.86 -4.53
N GLU A 203 5.36 -23.57 -3.63
CA GLU A 203 5.83 -22.20 -3.37
C GLU A 203 6.47 -21.59 -4.62
N ALA A 204 7.33 -22.33 -5.32
CA ALA A 204 8.01 -21.87 -6.54
C ALA A 204 7.01 -21.58 -7.66
N LEU A 205 6.09 -22.49 -7.94
CA LEU A 205 5.05 -22.29 -8.95
C LEU A 205 4.07 -21.19 -8.57
N GLY A 206 3.70 -21.07 -7.30
CA GLY A 206 2.85 -19.99 -6.84
C GLY A 206 3.50 -18.61 -7.02
N LYS A 207 4.80 -18.48 -6.75
CA LYS A 207 5.58 -17.27 -7.03
C LYS A 207 5.67 -16.97 -8.52
N HIS A 208 5.77 -17.99 -9.36
CA HIS A 208 5.90 -17.85 -10.81
C HIS A 208 4.58 -17.52 -11.51
N LEU A 209 3.48 -18.19 -11.13
CA LEU A 209 2.20 -18.17 -11.86
C LEU A 209 1.10 -17.28 -11.23
N ALA A 210 1.23 -16.93 -9.94
CA ALA A 210 0.15 -16.32 -9.18
C ALA A 210 0.60 -15.17 -8.26
N THR A 211 1.81 -14.65 -8.46
CA THR A 211 2.35 -13.57 -7.62
C THR A 211 1.54 -12.28 -7.72
N ASP A 212 0.73 -12.10 -8.76
CA ASP A 212 -0.21 -10.98 -8.92
C ASP A 212 -1.42 -11.10 -7.98
N VAL A 213 -1.80 -12.31 -7.55
CA VAL A 213 -3.00 -12.60 -6.76
C VAL A 213 -2.69 -12.89 -5.29
N PHE A 214 -1.65 -13.72 -5.02
CA PHE A 214 -1.29 -14.10 -3.65
C PHE A 214 0.23 -14.19 -3.44
N GLU A 215 0.65 -14.12 -2.18
CA GLU A 215 2.01 -14.37 -1.74
C GLU A 215 2.14 -15.84 -1.35
N SER A 216 3.14 -16.54 -1.93
CA SER A 216 3.36 -17.96 -1.72
C SER A 216 4.44 -18.24 -0.69
N TYR A 217 4.13 -19.11 0.24
CA TYR A 217 5.02 -19.60 1.29
C TYR A 217 4.95 -21.13 1.33
N SER A 218 6.03 -21.77 1.76
CA SER A 218 6.00 -23.18 2.10
C SER A 218 6.58 -23.42 3.48
N ALA A 219 6.11 -24.48 4.16
CA ALA A 219 6.62 -24.85 5.48
C ALA A 219 6.44 -26.35 5.72
N GLY A 220 7.14 -26.83 6.76
CA GLY A 220 6.99 -28.18 7.29
C GLY A 220 6.83 -28.19 8.79
N THR A 221 6.46 -29.33 9.34
CA THR A 221 6.56 -29.59 10.79
C THR A 221 7.96 -29.99 11.18
N GLU A 222 8.72 -30.46 10.20
CA GLU A 222 10.13 -30.79 10.29
C GLU A 222 10.87 -30.15 9.12
N THR A 223 12.19 -30.01 9.21
CA THR A 223 13.02 -29.50 8.13
C THR A 223 14.02 -30.57 7.67
N LYS A 224 14.40 -30.54 6.40
CA LYS A 224 15.55 -31.25 5.86
C LYS A 224 16.69 -30.27 5.56
N PRO A 225 17.95 -30.71 5.60
CA PRO A 225 19.10 -29.84 5.34
C PRO A 225 19.10 -29.24 3.92
N LYS A 226 18.47 -29.92 2.95
CA LYS A 226 18.39 -29.49 1.56
C LYS A 226 17.02 -29.77 0.97
N ILE A 227 16.64 -28.98 -0.02
CA ILE A 227 15.51 -29.26 -0.92
C ILE A 227 15.83 -30.52 -1.71
N ASN A 228 14.81 -31.26 -2.14
CA ASN A 228 14.97 -32.44 -2.99
C ASN A 228 15.64 -32.05 -4.31
N GLN A 229 16.78 -32.65 -4.62
CA GLN A 229 17.61 -32.26 -5.77
C GLN A 229 16.98 -32.59 -7.11
N ASP A 230 16.14 -33.63 -7.18
CA ASP A 230 15.38 -33.93 -8.41
C ASP A 230 14.32 -32.85 -8.63
N ALA A 231 13.66 -32.35 -7.55
CA ALA A 231 12.76 -31.23 -7.66
C ALA A 231 13.47 -29.97 -8.18
N VAL A 232 14.65 -29.65 -7.64
CA VAL A 232 15.45 -28.47 -8.09
C VAL A 232 15.81 -28.62 -9.57
N ARG A 233 16.34 -29.77 -9.97
CA ARG A 233 16.76 -30.06 -11.36
C ARG A 233 15.57 -29.96 -12.34
N ILE A 234 14.47 -30.65 -12.04
CA ILE A 234 13.31 -30.70 -12.93
C ILE A 234 12.59 -29.36 -13.02
N MET A 235 12.47 -28.61 -11.91
CA MET A 235 11.90 -27.26 -11.91
C MET A 235 12.76 -26.31 -12.74
N LYS A 236 14.07 -26.43 -12.69
CA LYS A 236 14.98 -25.63 -13.52
C LYS A 236 14.84 -25.99 -15.00
N GLU A 237 14.69 -27.28 -15.32
CA GLU A 237 14.47 -27.77 -16.70
C GLU A 237 13.13 -27.29 -17.29
N LEU A 238 12.03 -27.40 -16.55
CA LEU A 238 10.68 -27.12 -17.06
C LEU A 238 10.32 -25.65 -17.06
N TYR A 239 10.75 -24.88 -16.04
CA TYR A 239 10.30 -23.50 -15.79
C TYR A 239 11.44 -22.48 -15.71
N GLY A 240 12.70 -22.92 -15.78
CA GLY A 240 13.86 -22.05 -15.56
C GLY A 240 14.01 -21.55 -14.12
N ILE A 241 13.32 -22.19 -13.16
CA ILE A 241 13.31 -21.78 -11.75
C ILE A 241 14.39 -22.52 -10.98
N ASP A 242 15.38 -21.79 -10.48
CA ASP A 242 16.33 -22.32 -9.51
C ASP A 242 15.80 -22.12 -8.09
N MET A 243 15.26 -23.18 -7.50
CA MET A 243 14.65 -23.11 -6.20
C MET A 243 15.67 -22.89 -5.07
N GLU A 244 16.94 -23.28 -5.25
CA GLU A 244 17.97 -23.10 -4.21
C GLU A 244 18.41 -21.64 -4.06
N GLU A 245 18.23 -20.79 -5.10
CA GLU A 245 18.52 -19.35 -5.01
C GLU A 245 17.50 -18.59 -4.13
N THR A 246 16.26 -19.07 -4.07
CA THR A 246 15.15 -18.31 -3.49
C THR A 246 14.43 -18.99 -2.34
N GLN A 247 14.73 -20.26 -2.07
CA GLN A 247 13.98 -21.09 -1.13
C GLN A 247 14.94 -21.98 -0.29
N HIS A 248 14.47 -22.35 0.86
CA HIS A 248 15.07 -23.32 1.77
C HIS A 248 13.98 -24.00 2.60
N SER A 249 14.31 -25.12 3.25
CA SER A 249 13.40 -25.81 4.14
C SER A 249 13.15 -24.98 5.40
N LYS A 250 11.87 -24.77 5.76
CA LYS A 250 11.39 -23.86 6.83
C LYS A 250 10.37 -24.56 7.72
N LEU A 251 10.34 -24.21 8.99
CA LEU A 251 9.26 -24.59 9.89
C LEU A 251 8.04 -23.65 9.70
N ILE A 252 6.89 -24.09 10.18
CA ILE A 252 5.66 -23.29 10.18
C ILE A 252 5.83 -21.99 10.98
N THR A 253 6.65 -22.00 12.01
CA THR A 253 6.97 -20.84 12.84
C THR A 253 7.83 -19.79 12.12
N ASP A 254 8.50 -20.16 11.04
CA ASP A 254 9.43 -19.30 10.30
C ASP A 254 8.73 -18.51 9.17
N ILE A 255 7.46 -18.79 8.90
CA ILE A 255 6.68 -18.11 7.88
C ILE A 255 5.63 -17.17 8.51
N PRO A 256 5.21 -16.12 7.79
CA PRO A 256 4.11 -15.28 8.24
C PRO A 256 2.82 -16.10 8.42
N ASN A 257 1.99 -15.73 9.41
CA ASN A 257 0.70 -16.39 9.61
C ASN A 257 -0.12 -16.35 8.30
N PRO A 258 -0.47 -17.52 7.72
CA PRO A 258 -1.12 -17.57 6.41
C PRO A 258 -2.62 -17.26 6.51
N ASP A 259 -3.16 -16.61 5.48
CA ASP A 259 -4.60 -16.44 5.28
C ASP A 259 -5.25 -17.73 4.75
N VAL A 260 -4.47 -18.52 4.00
CA VAL A 260 -4.87 -19.81 3.43
C VAL A 260 -3.76 -20.83 3.66
N ALA A 261 -4.07 -21.94 4.29
CA ALA A 261 -3.15 -23.04 4.55
C ALA A 261 -3.59 -24.30 3.79
N ILE A 262 -2.71 -24.82 2.95
CA ILE A 262 -2.98 -25.98 2.09
C ILE A 262 -2.04 -27.13 2.45
N SER A 263 -2.62 -28.29 2.75
CA SER A 263 -1.88 -29.53 2.93
C SER A 263 -1.54 -30.13 1.56
N MET A 264 -0.29 -30.58 1.40
CA MET A 264 0.17 -31.22 0.16
C MET A 264 -0.18 -32.72 0.07
N GLY A 265 -0.94 -33.23 1.03
CA GLY A 265 -1.19 -34.66 1.20
C GLY A 265 -0.12 -35.30 2.08
N CYS A 266 -0.57 -35.85 3.21
CA CYS A 266 0.26 -36.63 4.11
C CYS A 266 -0.35 -38.04 4.21
N ASN A 267 0.44 -39.07 3.92
CA ASN A 267 0.04 -40.46 4.12
C ASN A 267 -0.06 -40.83 5.61
N VAL A 268 0.23 -39.89 6.50
CA VAL A 268 0.18 -39.98 7.96
C VAL A 268 -0.40 -38.67 8.48
N VAL A 269 -1.03 -38.69 9.63
CA VAL A 269 -1.76 -37.57 10.27
C VAL A 269 -1.22 -36.19 9.88
N CYS A 270 -2.06 -35.39 9.20
CA CYS A 270 -1.71 -33.99 8.88
C CYS A 270 -1.27 -33.23 10.14
N PRO A 271 -0.12 -32.57 10.13
CA PRO A 271 0.38 -31.88 11.30
C PRO A 271 -0.60 -30.77 11.73
N PHE A 272 -0.86 -30.66 13.01
CA PHE A 272 -1.67 -29.57 13.55
C PHE A 272 -0.88 -28.26 13.49
N ILE A 273 -1.39 -27.31 12.74
CA ILE A 273 -0.77 -25.98 12.54
C ILE A 273 -1.42 -24.87 13.38
N GLY A 274 -2.14 -25.24 14.47
CA GLY A 274 -2.90 -24.30 15.30
C GLY A 274 -4.29 -23.95 14.74
N ARG A 275 -4.61 -24.42 13.51
CA ARG A 275 -5.92 -24.27 12.84
C ARG A 275 -6.14 -25.42 11.86
N ALA A 276 -7.37 -25.56 11.37
CA ALA A 276 -7.66 -26.47 10.26
C ALA A 276 -7.03 -25.98 8.96
N PHE A 277 -6.68 -26.91 8.07
CA PHE A 277 -6.31 -26.57 6.70
C PHE A 277 -7.55 -26.13 5.93
N ASP A 278 -7.36 -25.17 5.02
CA ASP A 278 -8.42 -24.68 4.14
C ASP A 278 -8.64 -25.61 2.94
N ASP A 279 -7.60 -26.40 2.57
CA ASP A 279 -7.66 -27.40 1.51
C ASP A 279 -6.58 -28.47 1.71
N ASN A 280 -6.78 -29.64 1.06
CA ASN A 280 -5.82 -30.73 1.01
C ASN A 280 -5.71 -31.26 -0.41
N TRP A 281 -4.54 -31.06 -1.03
CA TRP A 281 -4.32 -31.45 -2.42
C TRP A 281 -4.06 -32.95 -2.63
N GLY A 282 -3.77 -33.70 -1.57
CA GLY A 282 -3.70 -35.16 -1.60
C GLY A 282 -2.63 -35.72 -2.54
N LEU A 283 -1.56 -34.98 -2.82
CA LEU A 283 -0.55 -35.32 -3.83
C LEU A 283 0.35 -36.45 -3.37
N GLU A 284 0.67 -37.38 -4.27
CA GLU A 284 1.69 -38.41 -4.02
C GLU A 284 3.08 -37.79 -3.86
N ASP A 285 3.93 -38.47 -3.06
CA ASP A 285 5.33 -38.05 -2.91
C ASP A 285 6.16 -38.58 -4.09
N PRO A 286 6.76 -37.69 -4.91
CA PRO A 286 7.57 -38.10 -6.04
C PRO A 286 8.99 -38.50 -5.66
N THR A 287 9.39 -38.37 -4.40
CA THR A 287 10.76 -38.68 -3.96
C THR A 287 11.15 -40.13 -4.27
N GLY A 288 12.21 -40.32 -5.04
CA GLY A 288 12.70 -41.63 -5.47
C GLY A 288 11.95 -42.25 -6.64
N LYS A 289 11.02 -41.55 -7.28
CA LYS A 289 10.34 -41.98 -8.51
C LYS A 289 11.10 -41.51 -9.75
N THR A 290 10.63 -41.94 -10.94
CA THR A 290 11.20 -41.54 -12.23
C THR A 290 10.94 -40.07 -12.55
N ASP A 291 11.71 -39.48 -13.47
CA ASP A 291 11.53 -38.10 -13.92
C ASP A 291 10.12 -37.85 -14.51
N GLU A 292 9.59 -38.86 -15.23
CA GLU A 292 8.25 -38.77 -15.81
C GLU A 292 7.15 -38.68 -14.72
N GLU A 293 7.24 -39.50 -13.70
CA GLU A 293 6.32 -39.44 -12.56
C GLU A 293 6.47 -38.12 -11.79
N PHE A 294 7.70 -37.64 -11.65
CA PHE A 294 7.96 -36.35 -11.03
C PHE A 294 7.31 -35.19 -11.80
N LYS A 295 7.46 -35.20 -13.14
CA LYS A 295 6.86 -34.21 -14.05
C LYS A 295 5.31 -34.23 -13.97
N ILE A 296 4.70 -35.40 -13.79
CA ILE A 296 3.24 -35.52 -13.59
C ILE A 296 2.82 -34.80 -12.31
N ILE A 297 3.49 -35.04 -11.19
CA ILE A 297 3.17 -34.39 -9.92
C ILE A 297 3.39 -32.86 -9.99
N ILE A 298 4.45 -32.41 -10.64
CA ILE A 298 4.69 -30.97 -10.88
C ILE A 298 3.53 -30.35 -11.66
N LYS A 299 3.05 -31.05 -12.71
CA LYS A 299 1.91 -30.56 -13.52
C LYS A 299 0.59 -30.55 -12.75
N GLU A 300 0.42 -31.48 -11.85
CA GLU A 300 -0.73 -31.51 -10.93
C GLU A 300 -0.69 -30.30 -9.97
N ILE A 301 0.48 -30.01 -9.40
CA ILE A 301 0.68 -28.81 -8.55
C ILE A 301 0.42 -27.54 -9.36
N GLU A 302 0.93 -27.43 -10.58
CA GLU A 302 0.66 -26.29 -11.47
C GLU A 302 -0.84 -26.05 -11.67
N ASN A 303 -1.58 -27.10 -11.98
CA ASN A 303 -3.03 -27.03 -12.18
C ASN A 303 -3.75 -26.57 -10.91
N GLN A 304 -3.35 -27.09 -9.75
CA GLN A 304 -3.91 -26.68 -8.45
C GLN A 304 -3.60 -25.20 -8.14
N ILE A 305 -2.40 -24.72 -8.44
CA ILE A 305 -2.01 -23.30 -8.30
C ILE A 305 -2.90 -22.41 -9.18
N LEU A 306 -3.12 -22.77 -10.43
CA LEU A 306 -3.97 -22.01 -11.36
C LEU A 306 -5.43 -21.99 -10.92
N GLN A 307 -5.95 -23.10 -10.41
CA GLN A 307 -7.30 -23.17 -9.84
C GLN A 307 -7.42 -22.28 -8.59
N LEU A 308 -6.43 -22.37 -7.70
CA LEU A 308 -6.38 -21.51 -6.50
C LEU A 308 -6.30 -20.03 -6.87
N ARG A 309 -5.47 -19.68 -7.87
CA ARG A 309 -5.38 -18.31 -8.37
C ARG A 309 -6.75 -17.80 -8.81
N ASN A 310 -7.49 -18.58 -9.61
CA ASN A 310 -8.83 -18.22 -10.08
C ASN A 310 -9.86 -18.09 -8.94
N LYS A 311 -9.72 -18.88 -7.89
CA LYS A 311 -10.60 -18.83 -6.70
C LYS A 311 -10.33 -17.59 -5.84
N LEU A 312 -9.11 -17.03 -5.88
CA LEU A 312 -8.69 -15.93 -5.01
C LEU A 312 -8.73 -14.54 -5.67
N ILE A 313 -8.97 -14.45 -6.99
CA ILE A 313 -9.24 -13.20 -7.71
C ILE A 313 -10.60 -12.66 -7.26
#